data_9ab8f0a1a62de487bcf11caee1d6cbb0
#
_entry.id   9ab8f0a1a62de487bcf11caee1d6cbb0
#
_cell.length_a   1.000
_cell.length_b   1.000
_cell.length_c   1.000
_cell.angle_alpha   90.00
_cell.angle_beta   90.00
_cell.angle_gamma   90.00
#
_symmetry.space_group_name_H-M   'P 1'
#
loop_
_entity.id
_entity.type
_entity.pdbx_description
1 polymer ?
#
loop_
_entity_poly.entity_id
_entity_poly.type
_entity_poly.pdbx_seq_one_letter_code
_entity_poly.pdbx_strand_id
1 'polypeptide(L)'
;MKKLFLMVMAVWAGLAGTAAAQNSLSPAEATVYEGDKLADEGAWCWFADPRALHYENASGTINSSYVGYIDVHGAVKAVQYDFLKGRRSEVLIRSYFQPDDHNNPTFLVLPDERVMIFYSRHTDEPCFYYRISQVPGDITTLGEEKKILTKDNTTYPSPFILSDDPEHIYLCWRGIRWHPTIARLSLPDENDEVQIDWGPYQMVQSTGARPYAKYYSNGKDRIMFTYTTGHPDNENPNWLYLNRVNIKTLQLEDVQGKVLSTIADGPFKVNRTEQYAVDYPVAVVDHTPGVRDWVWQVATDKQGHPVIAMVKISGDKKKHDYYYTYWDGQAW
;
A
#
# COMPACT_ATOMS: atom_id res chain seq x y z
N MET A 1 -6.47 -25.80 -5.63
CA MET A 1 -6.07 -24.61 -4.87
C MET A 1 -4.58 -24.26 -4.97
N LYS A 2 -3.63 -25.25 -4.89
CA LYS A 2 -2.16 -24.98 -4.95
C LYS A 2 -1.66 -24.37 -6.28
N LYS A 3 -2.26 -24.73 -7.43
CA LYS A 3 -1.81 -24.21 -8.76
C LYS A 3 -2.23 -22.76 -9.05
N LEU A 4 -3.33 -22.28 -8.44
CA LEU A 4 -3.83 -20.92 -8.64
C LEU A 4 -2.97 -19.87 -7.91
N PHE A 5 -2.45 -20.22 -6.73
CA PHE A 5 -1.58 -19.34 -5.94
C PHE A 5 -0.22 -19.06 -6.64
N LEU A 6 0.33 -20.07 -7.33
CA LEU A 6 1.57 -19.91 -8.10
C LEU A 6 1.38 -19.00 -9.34
N MET A 7 0.21 -19.08 -9.98
CA MET A 7 -0.08 -18.30 -11.19
C MET A 7 -0.26 -16.80 -10.89
N VAL A 8 -0.82 -16.46 -9.73
CA VAL A 8 -0.98 -15.06 -9.30
C VAL A 8 0.35 -14.39 -8.98
N MET A 9 1.30 -15.11 -8.36
CA MET A 9 2.65 -14.59 -8.08
C MET A 9 3.47 -14.33 -9.35
N ALA A 10 3.34 -15.17 -10.38
CA ALA A 10 4.09 -15.01 -11.64
C ALA A 10 3.59 -13.81 -12.50
N VAL A 11 2.31 -13.49 -12.46
CA VAL A 11 1.73 -12.36 -13.21
C VAL A 11 2.12 -11.00 -12.61
N TRP A 12 2.38 -10.95 -11.29
CA TRP A 12 2.70 -9.70 -10.59
C TRP A 12 4.16 -9.26 -10.69
N ALA A 13 5.09 -10.19 -10.88
CA ALA A 13 6.49 -9.86 -11.13
C ALA A 13 6.70 -9.12 -12.46
N GLY A 14 5.76 -9.21 -13.39
CA GLY A 14 5.81 -8.54 -14.69
C GLY A 14 5.33 -7.08 -14.72
N LEU A 15 4.55 -6.64 -13.71
CA LEU A 15 3.95 -5.30 -13.68
C LEU A 15 4.69 -4.31 -12.76
N ALA A 16 5.56 -4.79 -11.86
CA ALA A 16 6.37 -3.94 -10.98
C ALA A 16 7.74 -3.53 -11.57
N GLY A 17 7.98 -3.86 -12.83
CA GLY A 17 9.25 -3.60 -13.50
C GLY A 17 9.37 -2.17 -14.03
N THR A 18 9.81 -1.24 -13.23
CA THR A 18 10.31 0.05 -13.71
C THR A 18 11.81 0.09 -13.65
N ALA A 19 12.40 0.27 -14.83
CA ALA A 19 13.71 0.84 -15.11
C ALA A 19 14.89 0.39 -14.23
N ALA A 20 15.17 -0.90 -14.22
CA ALA A 20 16.51 -1.42 -14.07
C ALA A 20 16.72 -2.48 -15.15
N ALA A 21 17.92 -2.54 -15.68
CA ALA A 21 18.30 -3.36 -16.82
C ALA A 21 17.69 -4.76 -16.74
N GLN A 22 17.11 -5.19 -17.87
CA GLN A 22 16.69 -6.56 -18.10
C GLN A 22 17.89 -7.52 -17.92
N ASN A 23 18.08 -8.02 -16.70
CA ASN A 23 18.61 -9.34 -16.52
C ASN A 23 17.39 -10.25 -16.41
N SER A 24 16.88 -10.71 -17.55
CA SER A 24 15.92 -11.80 -17.59
C SER A 24 16.62 -13.03 -17.07
N LEU A 25 16.41 -13.37 -15.81
CA LEU A 25 16.66 -14.73 -15.35
C LEU A 25 15.88 -15.65 -16.28
N SER A 26 16.54 -16.61 -16.88
CA SER A 26 15.86 -17.62 -17.71
C SER A 26 14.86 -18.37 -16.82
N PRO A 27 13.73 -18.87 -17.35
CA PRO A 27 12.79 -19.67 -16.59
C PRO A 27 13.41 -20.90 -15.90
N ALA A 28 14.60 -21.34 -16.34
CA ALA A 28 15.35 -22.44 -15.75
C ALA A 28 16.14 -22.02 -14.49
N GLU A 29 16.36 -20.71 -14.28
CA GLU A 29 17.07 -20.18 -13.09
C GLU A 29 16.11 -19.74 -11.97
N ALA A 30 14.83 -19.62 -12.26
CA ALA A 30 13.80 -19.46 -11.25
C ALA A 30 13.53 -20.81 -10.58
N THR A 31 14.41 -21.22 -9.68
CA THR A 31 14.18 -22.39 -8.84
C THR A 31 13.08 -22.04 -7.84
N VAL A 32 11.85 -22.40 -8.17
CA VAL A 32 10.76 -22.42 -7.19
C VAL A 32 11.05 -23.60 -6.27
N TYR A 33 11.47 -23.32 -5.05
CA TYR A 33 11.61 -24.34 -4.03
C TYR A 33 10.22 -24.86 -3.67
N GLU A 34 9.81 -25.99 -4.28
CA GLU A 34 8.61 -26.70 -3.88
C GLU A 34 8.83 -27.19 -2.44
N GLY A 35 8.08 -26.62 -1.50
CA GLY A 35 8.05 -27.04 -0.11
C GLY A 35 8.58 -26.02 0.91
N ASP A 36 9.27 -24.96 0.49
CA ASP A 36 9.70 -23.92 1.42
C ASP A 36 8.52 -22.96 1.71
N LYS A 37 7.94 -23.13 2.87
CA LYS A 37 6.93 -22.20 3.38
C LYS A 37 7.62 -20.92 3.83
N LEU A 38 7.02 -19.77 3.50
CA LEU A 38 7.43 -18.49 4.05
C LEU A 38 7.17 -18.43 5.55
N ALA A 39 5.99 -18.89 5.95
CA ALA A 39 5.55 -19.06 7.34
C ALA A 39 4.63 -20.25 7.46
N ASP A 40 4.64 -20.96 8.59
CA ASP A 40 3.73 -22.09 8.82
C ASP A 40 2.31 -21.60 9.09
N GLU A 41 2.15 -20.54 9.86
CA GLU A 41 0.88 -19.98 10.31
C GLU A 41 0.96 -18.45 10.26
N GLY A 42 0.84 -17.90 9.06
CA GLY A 42 0.92 -16.46 8.80
C GLY A 42 -0.36 -15.91 8.19
N ALA A 43 -0.74 -14.71 8.60
CA ALA A 43 -1.82 -13.93 8.02
C ALA A 43 -1.33 -12.55 7.57
N TRP A 44 -2.01 -12.00 6.58
CA TRP A 44 -1.77 -10.65 6.06
C TRP A 44 -3.03 -10.11 5.37
N CYS A 45 -3.18 -8.81 5.35
CA CYS A 45 -4.21 -8.11 4.60
C CYS A 45 -3.58 -7.31 3.46
N TRP A 46 -4.23 -7.28 2.29
CA TRP A 46 -3.66 -6.61 1.10
C TRP A 46 -3.75 -5.08 1.14
N PHE A 47 -4.39 -4.49 2.14
CA PHE A 47 -4.50 -3.04 2.26
C PHE A 47 -3.25 -2.37 2.83
N ALA A 48 -2.40 -3.05 3.57
CA ALA A 48 -1.10 -2.55 4.00
C ALA A 48 -0.05 -2.87 2.93
N ASP A 49 0.61 -1.87 2.38
CA ASP A 49 1.60 -2.02 1.29
C ASP A 49 2.85 -1.14 1.50
N PRO A 50 4.04 -1.61 1.03
CA PRO A 50 4.30 -2.96 0.52
C PRO A 50 4.44 -3.97 1.67
N ARG A 51 3.68 -5.06 1.64
CA ARG A 51 3.82 -6.21 2.54
C ARG A 51 4.90 -7.21 2.07
N ALA A 52 5.32 -7.05 0.83
CA ALA A 52 6.47 -7.71 0.22
C ALA A 52 7.21 -6.69 -0.64
N LEU A 53 8.51 -6.57 -0.42
CA LEU A 53 9.37 -5.62 -1.10
C LEU A 53 10.64 -6.32 -1.57
N HIS A 54 11.01 -6.13 -2.83
CA HIS A 54 12.31 -6.50 -3.36
C HIS A 54 13.15 -5.24 -3.54
N TYR A 55 14.38 -5.27 -3.06
CA TYR A 55 15.33 -4.18 -3.22
C TYR A 55 16.70 -4.68 -3.68
N GLU A 56 17.20 -4.08 -4.73
CA GLU A 56 18.56 -4.26 -5.24
C GLU A 56 19.17 -2.87 -5.41
N ASN A 57 20.35 -2.65 -4.81
CA ASN A 57 21.01 -1.36 -4.95
C ASN A 57 21.94 -1.30 -6.19
N ALA A 58 22.21 -0.08 -6.65
CA ALA A 58 23.02 0.15 -7.85
C ALA A 58 24.47 -0.35 -7.73
N SER A 59 25.00 -0.47 -6.49
CA SER A 59 26.34 -1.00 -6.23
C SER A 59 26.42 -2.53 -6.27
N GLY A 60 25.29 -3.23 -6.29
CA GLY A 60 25.22 -4.70 -6.27
C GLY A 60 25.65 -5.31 -4.93
N THR A 61 25.64 -4.51 -3.85
CA THR A 61 25.99 -4.98 -2.50
C THR A 61 24.77 -5.41 -1.68
N ILE A 62 23.56 -5.02 -2.13
CA ILE A 62 22.27 -5.44 -1.57
C ILE A 62 21.42 -6.01 -2.70
N ASN A 63 20.87 -7.21 -2.48
CA ASN A 63 19.86 -7.81 -3.31
C ASN A 63 19.01 -8.71 -2.40
N SER A 64 17.87 -8.18 -1.94
CA SER A 64 17.05 -8.85 -0.92
C SER A 64 15.56 -8.67 -1.19
N SER A 65 14.78 -9.68 -0.81
CA SER A 65 13.32 -9.57 -0.69
C SER A 65 12.90 -9.67 0.76
N TYR A 66 11.94 -8.83 1.15
CA TYR A 66 11.37 -8.77 2.48
C TYR A 66 9.88 -9.09 2.40
N VAL A 67 9.36 -9.90 3.33
CA VAL A 67 7.93 -10.23 3.40
C VAL A 67 7.47 -10.20 4.84
N GLY A 68 6.39 -9.44 5.09
CA GLY A 68 5.83 -9.26 6.43
C GLY A 68 4.55 -10.04 6.65
N TYR A 69 4.32 -10.47 7.89
CA TYR A 69 3.10 -11.20 8.28
C TYR A 69 2.86 -11.12 9.79
N ILE A 70 1.65 -11.50 10.18
CA ILE A 70 1.25 -11.71 11.58
C ILE A 70 1.11 -13.23 11.80
N ASP A 71 1.69 -13.75 12.87
CA ASP A 71 1.47 -15.15 13.23
C ASP A 71 0.19 -15.35 14.07
N VAL A 72 -0.17 -16.58 14.34
CA VAL A 72 -1.39 -16.95 15.07
C VAL A 72 -1.43 -16.43 16.52
N HIS A 73 -0.28 -16.07 17.08
CA HIS A 73 -0.17 -15.47 18.42
C HIS A 73 -0.19 -13.94 18.37
N GLY A 74 -0.35 -13.36 17.18
CA GLY A 74 -0.36 -11.92 16.98
C GLY A 74 1.05 -11.30 17.05
N ALA A 75 2.10 -12.07 16.85
CA ALA A 75 3.44 -11.52 16.72
C ALA A 75 3.64 -10.95 15.31
N VAL A 76 4.22 -9.75 15.23
CA VAL A 76 4.64 -9.12 13.97
C VAL A 76 5.97 -9.70 13.56
N LYS A 77 6.04 -10.30 12.38
CA LYS A 77 7.23 -10.96 11.85
C LYS A 77 7.55 -10.53 10.43
N ALA A 78 8.80 -10.70 10.03
CA ALA A 78 9.24 -10.55 8.65
C ALA A 78 10.26 -11.63 8.29
N VAL A 79 10.29 -11.97 7.01
CA VAL A 79 11.32 -12.81 6.40
C VAL A 79 12.11 -11.95 5.43
N GLN A 80 13.42 -12.03 5.50
CA GLN A 80 14.36 -11.56 4.48
C GLN A 80 14.95 -12.75 3.74
N TYR A 81 14.97 -12.69 2.42
CA TYR A 81 15.79 -13.54 1.58
C TYR A 81 16.88 -12.69 0.93
N ASP A 82 18.13 -12.94 1.33
CA ASP A 82 19.33 -12.32 0.77
C ASP A 82 19.81 -13.16 -0.41
N PHE A 83 19.62 -12.65 -1.64
CA PHE A 83 19.99 -13.36 -2.86
C PHE A 83 21.51 -13.45 -3.06
N LEU A 84 22.29 -12.51 -2.54
CA LEU A 84 23.74 -12.55 -2.68
C LEU A 84 24.37 -13.64 -1.80
N LYS A 85 23.74 -13.93 -0.66
CA LYS A 85 24.19 -14.97 0.28
C LYS A 85 23.41 -16.29 0.17
N GLY A 86 22.31 -16.30 -0.61
CA GLY A 86 21.39 -17.44 -0.68
C GLY A 86 20.78 -17.78 0.68
N ARG A 87 20.52 -16.78 1.53
CA ARG A 87 20.13 -16.97 2.93
C ARG A 87 18.77 -16.39 3.25
N ARG A 88 17.92 -17.24 3.84
CA ARG A 88 16.66 -16.83 4.46
C ARG A 88 16.88 -16.53 5.95
N SER A 89 16.33 -15.42 6.43
CA SER A 89 16.31 -15.05 7.86
C SER A 89 14.89 -14.64 8.24
N GLU A 90 14.37 -15.15 9.34
CA GLU A 90 13.12 -14.71 9.95
C GLU A 90 13.41 -13.79 11.12
N VAL A 91 12.67 -12.70 11.23
CA VAL A 91 12.86 -11.69 12.27
C VAL A 91 11.55 -11.49 13.03
N LEU A 92 11.62 -11.58 14.36
CA LEU A 92 10.55 -11.15 15.26
C LEU A 92 10.64 -9.64 15.42
N ILE A 93 9.68 -8.91 14.84
CA ILE A 93 9.60 -7.45 14.94
C ILE A 93 9.00 -7.04 16.28
N ARG A 94 7.87 -7.66 16.63
CA ARG A 94 7.16 -7.43 17.90
C ARG A 94 6.44 -8.69 18.36
N SER A 95 6.64 -9.12 19.61
CA SER A 95 5.93 -10.26 20.21
C SER A 95 4.57 -9.85 20.77
N TYR A 96 3.59 -10.77 20.75
CA TYR A 96 2.29 -10.65 21.42
C TYR A 96 1.59 -9.30 21.16
N PHE A 97 1.55 -8.90 19.89
CA PHE A 97 1.02 -7.59 19.54
C PHE A 97 -0.52 -7.62 19.46
N GLN A 98 -1.06 -8.33 18.48
CA GLN A 98 -2.50 -8.55 18.31
C GLN A 98 -2.72 -9.60 17.21
N PRO A 99 -3.51 -10.67 17.42
CA PRO A 99 -3.80 -11.67 16.39
C PRO A 99 -4.85 -11.16 15.40
N ASP A 100 -4.45 -10.24 14.54
CA ASP A 100 -5.30 -9.55 13.57
C ASP A 100 -4.49 -9.29 12.28
N ASP A 101 -5.00 -9.72 11.13
CA ASP A 101 -4.33 -9.59 9.83
C ASP A 101 -4.18 -8.13 9.36
N HIS A 102 -4.93 -7.19 9.96
CA HIS A 102 -4.76 -5.76 9.71
C HIS A 102 -3.41 -5.21 10.20
N ASN A 103 -2.71 -5.95 11.04
CA ASN A 103 -1.48 -5.50 11.70
C ASN A 103 -0.21 -5.92 10.96
N ASN A 104 -0.33 -6.54 9.77
CA ASN A 104 0.85 -6.95 9.02
C ASN A 104 1.76 -5.77 8.70
N PRO A 105 3.09 -5.95 8.82
CA PRO A 105 4.04 -4.87 8.62
C PRO A 105 4.21 -4.50 7.15
N THR A 106 4.64 -3.27 6.90
CA THR A 106 5.05 -2.75 5.59
C THR A 106 6.47 -2.22 5.62
N PHE A 107 7.11 -2.16 4.46
CA PHE A 107 8.51 -1.87 4.31
C PHE A 107 8.74 -0.59 3.53
N LEU A 108 9.77 0.14 3.90
CA LEU A 108 10.29 1.29 3.17
C LEU A 108 11.83 1.22 3.18
N VAL A 109 12.44 1.34 2.01
CA VAL A 109 13.89 1.55 1.93
C VAL A 109 14.16 3.05 2.02
N LEU A 110 14.98 3.43 2.99
CA LEU A 110 15.40 4.80 3.22
C LEU A 110 16.52 5.21 2.23
N PRO A 111 16.81 6.52 2.07
CA PRO A 111 17.89 6.97 1.17
C PRO A 111 19.28 6.45 1.53
N ASP A 112 19.51 6.08 2.80
CA ASP A 112 20.73 5.44 3.28
C ASP A 112 20.72 3.90 3.17
N GLU A 113 19.73 3.37 2.41
CA GLU A 113 19.53 1.94 2.14
C GLU A 113 19.12 1.10 3.36
N ARG A 114 18.92 1.72 4.54
CA ARG A 114 18.32 1.03 5.69
C ARG A 114 16.85 0.74 5.44
N VAL A 115 16.34 -0.31 6.04
CA VAL A 115 14.94 -0.74 5.90
C VAL A 115 14.15 -0.30 7.12
N MET A 116 13.14 0.54 6.90
CA MET A 116 12.17 0.95 7.88
C MET A 116 10.92 0.09 7.76
N ILE A 117 10.42 -0.42 8.89
CA ILE A 117 9.26 -1.31 8.96
C ILE A 117 8.20 -0.64 9.81
N PHE A 118 7.01 -0.39 9.22
CA PHE A 118 5.85 0.18 9.89
C PHE A 118 4.83 -0.89 10.23
N TYR A 119 4.17 -0.78 11.38
CA TYR A 119 3.05 -1.62 11.79
C TYR A 119 2.17 -0.88 12.80
N SER A 120 0.93 -1.32 12.98
CA SER A 120 -0.03 -0.74 13.91
C SER A 120 -0.92 -1.81 14.49
N ARG A 121 -1.57 -1.50 15.61
CA ARG A 121 -2.71 -2.29 16.08
C ARG A 121 -3.96 -1.90 15.30
N HIS A 122 -4.93 -2.80 15.23
CA HIS A 122 -6.22 -2.51 14.64
C HIS A 122 -7.15 -1.96 15.73
N THR A 123 -7.67 -0.74 15.53
CA THR A 123 -8.78 -0.09 16.26
C THR A 123 -8.52 0.44 17.66
N ASP A 124 -7.42 0.14 18.33
CA ASP A 124 -7.28 0.46 19.76
C ASP A 124 -6.17 1.46 20.10
N GLU A 125 -5.25 1.76 19.17
CA GLU A 125 -4.19 2.74 19.39
C GLU A 125 -4.05 3.71 18.21
N PRO A 126 -4.01 5.04 18.48
CA PRO A 126 -3.83 6.04 17.43
C PRO A 126 -2.34 6.29 17.13
N CYS A 127 -1.61 5.25 16.78
CA CYS A 127 -0.19 5.36 16.46
C CYS A 127 0.26 4.27 15.46
N PHE A 128 1.31 4.60 14.71
CA PHE A 128 2.18 3.61 14.10
C PHE A 128 3.36 3.32 15.01
N TYR A 129 3.77 2.08 15.05
CA TYR A 129 5.07 1.64 15.51
C TYR A 129 5.99 1.49 14.32
N TYR A 130 7.28 1.68 14.52
CA TYR A 130 8.27 1.39 13.50
C TYR A 130 9.60 0.95 14.11
N ARG A 131 10.38 0.24 13.31
CA ARG A 131 11.77 -0.10 13.58
C ARG A 131 12.60 0.08 12.31
N ILE A 132 13.87 0.42 12.45
CA ILE A 132 14.78 0.68 11.34
C ILE A 132 15.97 -0.27 11.46
N SER A 133 16.40 -0.90 10.37
CA SER A 133 17.61 -1.71 10.36
C SER A 133 18.83 -0.84 10.60
N GLN A 134 19.77 -1.30 11.42
CA GLN A 134 21.01 -0.56 11.71
C GLN A 134 22.06 -0.73 10.61
N VAL A 135 21.95 -1.80 9.83
CA VAL A 135 22.78 -2.08 8.66
C VAL A 135 21.90 -1.96 7.40
N PRO A 136 22.38 -1.25 6.34
CA PRO A 136 21.69 -1.18 5.06
C PRO A 136 21.28 -2.55 4.54
N GLY A 137 20.01 -2.67 4.14
CA GLY A 137 19.44 -3.88 3.56
C GLY A 137 19.31 -5.10 4.48
N ASP A 138 19.65 -5.00 5.78
CA ASP A 138 19.65 -6.16 6.70
C ASP A 138 18.66 -5.99 7.87
N ILE A 139 17.44 -6.51 7.72
CA ILE A 139 16.42 -6.46 8.78
C ILE A 139 16.71 -7.34 10.00
N THR A 140 17.76 -8.16 9.98
CA THR A 140 18.19 -8.88 11.19
C THR A 140 18.82 -7.95 12.24
N THR A 141 19.09 -6.70 11.85
CA THR A 141 19.74 -5.66 12.66
C THR A 141 18.79 -4.55 13.12
N LEU A 142 17.49 -4.83 13.25
CA LEU A 142 16.50 -3.84 13.67
C LEU A 142 16.85 -3.17 14.99
N GLY A 143 16.88 -1.84 14.99
CA GLY A 143 17.05 -0.99 16.16
C GLY A 143 15.84 -1.01 17.11
N GLU A 144 15.76 -0.05 18.02
CA GLU A 144 14.67 0.08 18.98
C GLU A 144 13.34 0.38 18.31
N GLU A 145 12.26 -0.06 18.96
CA GLU A 145 10.90 0.27 18.53
C GLU A 145 10.55 1.72 18.88
N LYS A 146 10.01 2.44 17.90
CA LYS A 146 9.58 3.82 18.04
C LYS A 146 8.13 4.01 17.61
N LYS A 147 7.54 5.19 17.86
CA LYS A 147 6.13 5.50 17.62
C LYS A 147 5.93 6.81 16.87
N ILE A 148 4.92 6.84 16.00
CA ILE A 148 4.37 8.04 15.40
C ILE A 148 2.92 8.16 15.84
N LEU A 149 2.57 9.22 16.59
CA LEU A 149 1.20 9.46 17.06
C LEU A 149 0.34 10.06 15.93
N THR A 150 -0.84 9.49 15.69
CA THR A 150 -1.67 9.82 14.51
C THR A 150 -2.99 10.52 14.82
N LYS A 151 -3.37 10.71 16.05
CA LYS A 151 -4.61 11.39 16.54
C LYS A 151 -5.91 10.59 16.43
N ASP A 152 -6.03 9.60 15.52
CA ASP A 152 -7.26 8.84 15.27
C ASP A 152 -6.91 7.42 14.82
N ASN A 153 -7.90 6.65 14.37
CA ASN A 153 -7.73 5.29 13.88
C ASN A 153 -6.51 5.15 12.97
N THR A 154 -5.80 4.03 13.11
CA THR A 154 -4.52 3.83 12.44
C THR A 154 -4.37 2.38 12.04
N THR A 155 -4.49 2.11 10.72
CA THR A 155 -4.25 0.79 10.16
C THR A 155 -3.88 0.89 8.68
N TYR A 156 -3.23 -0.14 8.13
CA TYR A 156 -2.82 -0.24 6.73
C TYR A 156 -1.82 0.85 6.30
N PRO A 157 -0.63 0.91 6.89
CA PRO A 157 0.39 1.85 6.46
C PRO A 157 0.82 1.60 5.01
N SER A 158 1.03 2.69 4.27
CA SER A 158 1.56 2.68 2.90
C SER A 158 2.53 3.85 2.75
N PRO A 159 3.84 3.63 3.03
CA PRO A 159 4.87 4.65 2.99
C PRO A 159 5.47 4.82 1.60
N PHE A 160 5.85 6.07 1.27
CA PHE A 160 6.51 6.44 0.02
C PHE A 160 7.59 7.49 0.24
N ILE A 161 8.70 7.39 -0.49
CA ILE A 161 9.65 8.48 -0.75
C ILE A 161 9.62 8.73 -2.25
N LEU A 162 9.50 10.00 -2.65
CA LEU A 162 9.39 10.39 -4.05
C LEU A 162 10.57 11.27 -4.46
N SER A 163 11.05 11.12 -5.69
CA SER A 163 12.27 11.78 -6.16
C SER A 163 12.21 13.31 -6.20
N ASP A 164 11.01 13.90 -6.29
CA ASP A 164 10.83 15.35 -6.25
C ASP A 164 10.76 15.93 -4.82
N ASP A 165 10.74 15.04 -3.79
CA ASP A 165 10.85 15.39 -2.38
C ASP A 165 11.52 14.25 -1.59
N PRO A 166 12.84 13.99 -1.84
CA PRO A 166 13.54 12.84 -1.26
C PRO A 166 13.85 12.98 0.24
N GLU A 167 13.63 14.16 0.80
CA GLU A 167 13.89 14.48 2.22
C GLU A 167 12.72 14.11 3.14
N HIS A 168 11.61 13.60 2.56
CA HIS A 168 10.41 13.30 3.34
C HIS A 168 9.82 11.93 3.00
N ILE A 169 9.13 11.36 4.00
CA ILE A 169 8.30 10.16 3.86
C ILE A 169 6.83 10.60 3.80
N TYR A 170 6.13 10.21 2.75
CA TYR A 170 4.67 10.32 2.65
C TYR A 170 4.04 9.03 3.15
N LEU A 171 3.32 9.10 4.27
CA LEU A 171 2.64 7.96 4.84
C LEU A 171 1.14 8.09 4.58
N CYS A 172 0.59 7.13 3.85
CA CYS A 172 -0.84 7.00 3.60
C CYS A 172 -1.40 5.82 4.40
N TRP A 173 -2.63 5.94 4.91
CA TRP A 173 -3.25 4.87 5.69
C TRP A 173 -4.77 5.01 5.77
N ARG A 174 -5.44 4.00 6.31
CA ARG A 174 -6.84 4.09 6.73
C ARG A 174 -6.87 4.67 8.13
N GLY A 175 -7.19 5.96 8.23
CA GLY A 175 -6.96 6.78 9.41
C GLY A 175 -8.20 7.52 9.89
N ILE A 176 -8.18 8.84 9.89
CA ILE A 176 -9.20 9.71 10.45
C ILE A 176 -10.61 9.27 10.05
N ARG A 177 -11.43 8.91 11.05
CA ARG A 177 -12.79 8.40 10.84
C ARG A 177 -12.86 7.19 9.88
N TRP A 178 -11.82 6.36 9.86
CA TRP A 178 -11.71 5.21 8.94
C TRP A 178 -11.64 5.57 7.44
N HIS A 179 -11.14 6.74 7.12
CA HIS A 179 -11.00 7.21 5.74
C HIS A 179 -9.53 7.25 5.31
N PRO A 180 -9.27 7.28 4.00
CA PRO A 180 -7.94 7.55 3.46
C PRO A 180 -7.35 8.82 4.05
N THR A 181 -6.21 8.68 4.69
CA THR A 181 -5.50 9.73 5.44
C THR A 181 -4.05 9.76 4.98
N ILE A 182 -3.44 10.95 5.02
CA ILE A 182 -2.05 11.17 4.63
C ILE A 182 -1.36 12.07 5.64
N ALA A 183 -0.07 11.82 5.86
CA ALA A 183 0.86 12.74 6.51
C ALA A 183 2.19 12.76 5.76
N ARG A 184 2.91 13.87 5.88
CA ARG A 184 4.32 13.95 5.48
C ARG A 184 5.17 13.92 6.74
N LEU A 185 6.19 13.08 6.73
CA LEU A 185 7.10 12.83 7.83
C LEU A 185 8.51 13.26 7.43
N SER A 186 9.31 13.69 8.40
CA SER A 186 10.75 13.81 8.22
C SER A 186 11.38 12.44 7.89
N LEU A 187 12.57 12.43 7.30
CA LEU A 187 13.44 11.27 7.39
C LEU A 187 13.85 11.05 8.85
N PRO A 188 14.28 9.82 9.24
CA PRO A 188 14.83 9.57 10.56
C PRO A 188 16.05 10.45 10.85
N ASP A 189 16.11 11.02 12.04
CA ASP A 189 17.27 11.75 12.54
C ASP A 189 18.39 10.80 13.05
N GLU A 190 19.41 11.34 13.68
CA GLU A 190 20.55 10.58 14.25
C GLU A 190 20.14 9.59 15.35
N ASN A 191 18.96 9.75 15.93
CA ASN A 191 18.38 8.86 16.95
C ASN A 191 17.31 7.94 16.36
N ASP A 192 17.17 7.88 15.04
CA ASP A 192 16.09 7.19 14.33
C ASP A 192 14.69 7.73 14.66
N GLU A 193 14.57 8.99 15.12
CA GLU A 193 13.27 9.63 15.40
C GLU A 193 12.70 10.26 14.12
N VAL A 194 11.39 10.09 13.94
CA VAL A 194 10.61 10.61 12.80
C VAL A 194 9.52 11.54 13.33
N GLN A 195 9.37 12.71 12.71
CA GLN A 195 8.38 13.72 13.08
C GLN A 195 7.35 13.91 11.97
N ILE A 196 6.09 14.17 12.34
CA ILE A 196 5.07 14.64 11.39
C ILE A 196 5.28 16.14 11.21
N ASP A 197 5.59 16.57 10.00
CA ASP A 197 5.75 17.98 9.65
C ASP A 197 4.53 18.56 8.93
N TRP A 198 3.69 17.68 8.33
CA TRP A 198 2.43 18.05 7.68
C TRP A 198 1.35 16.99 7.87
N GLY A 199 0.15 17.39 8.25
CA GLY A 199 -0.95 16.47 8.54
C GLY A 199 -0.97 15.99 10.01
N PRO A 200 -1.58 14.84 10.31
CA PRO A 200 -2.38 14.01 9.39
C PRO A 200 -3.66 14.71 8.91
N TYR A 201 -4.01 14.47 7.63
CA TYR A 201 -5.21 14.99 7.00
C TYR A 201 -6.03 13.87 6.35
N GLN A 202 -7.35 13.93 6.52
CA GLN A 202 -8.29 13.07 5.81
C GLN A 202 -8.40 13.56 4.37
N MET A 203 -8.12 12.71 3.38
CA MET A 203 -8.11 13.10 1.97
C MET A 203 -9.50 13.15 1.35
N VAL A 204 -10.31 12.13 1.62
CA VAL A 204 -11.69 12.02 1.10
C VAL A 204 -12.65 11.67 2.22
N GLN A 205 -13.92 12.03 2.04
CA GLN A 205 -15.00 11.66 2.95
C GLN A 205 -16.17 11.06 2.17
N SER A 206 -16.46 9.80 2.44
CA SER A 206 -17.66 9.13 1.97
C SER A 206 -18.81 9.33 2.96
N THR A 207 -20.00 9.63 2.46
CA THR A 207 -21.17 9.85 3.30
C THR A 207 -21.69 8.53 3.88
N GLY A 208 -21.58 8.38 5.21
CA GLY A 208 -22.12 7.24 5.94
C GLY A 208 -21.37 5.91 5.74
N ALA A 209 -20.24 5.92 5.04
CA ALA A 209 -19.46 4.73 4.75
C ALA A 209 -17.99 4.88 5.18
N ARG A 210 -17.24 3.78 5.15
CA ARG A 210 -15.83 3.72 5.55
C ARG A 210 -14.99 3.20 4.38
N PRO A 211 -14.43 4.10 3.53
CA PRO A 211 -13.65 3.72 2.36
C PRO A 211 -12.44 2.86 2.70
N TYR A 212 -12.15 1.92 1.80
CA TYR A 212 -10.92 1.15 1.79
C TYR A 212 -10.10 1.55 0.59
N ALA A 213 -8.83 1.84 0.77
CA ALA A 213 -7.97 2.36 -0.28
C ALA A 213 -6.71 1.52 -0.50
N LYS A 214 -6.27 1.50 -1.77
CA LYS A 214 -4.96 1.04 -2.20
C LYS A 214 -4.20 2.21 -2.78
N TYR A 215 -2.90 2.27 -2.48
CA TYR A 215 -2.02 3.36 -2.85
C TYR A 215 -0.92 2.90 -3.79
N TYR A 216 -0.48 3.79 -4.67
CA TYR A 216 0.64 3.60 -5.57
C TYR A 216 1.30 4.95 -5.88
N SER A 217 2.62 5.00 -6.00
CA SER A 217 3.30 6.22 -6.41
C SER A 217 3.95 6.08 -7.79
N ASN A 218 4.05 7.19 -8.52
CA ASN A 218 4.83 7.22 -9.75
C ASN A 218 6.36 7.32 -9.49
N GLY A 219 6.77 7.25 -8.23
CA GLY A 219 8.16 7.39 -7.79
C GLY A 219 8.71 8.81 -7.90
N LYS A 220 7.91 9.79 -8.37
CA LYS A 220 8.36 11.14 -8.65
C LYS A 220 7.61 12.20 -7.84
N ASP A 221 6.37 12.48 -8.18
CA ASP A 221 5.63 13.62 -7.67
C ASP A 221 4.14 13.37 -7.41
N ARG A 222 3.68 12.13 -7.59
CA ARG A 222 2.27 11.77 -7.40
C ARG A 222 2.13 10.47 -6.62
N ILE A 223 1.19 10.50 -5.66
CA ILE A 223 0.65 9.31 -5.02
C ILE A 223 -0.80 9.18 -5.47
N MET A 224 -1.12 8.13 -6.21
CA MET A 224 -2.49 7.81 -6.57
C MET A 224 -3.09 6.81 -5.60
N PHE A 225 -4.39 6.89 -5.40
CA PHE A 225 -5.12 5.92 -4.62
C PHE A 225 -6.47 5.63 -5.24
N THR A 226 -6.78 4.34 -5.30
CA THR A 226 -8.11 3.86 -5.67
C THR A 226 -8.81 3.37 -4.42
N TYR A 227 -10.09 3.63 -4.31
CA TYR A 227 -10.85 3.32 -3.11
C TYR A 227 -12.31 3.05 -3.44
N THR A 228 -12.98 2.31 -2.54
CA THR A 228 -14.40 2.02 -2.64
C THR A 228 -15.22 2.95 -1.75
N THR A 229 -16.53 3.04 -1.98
CA THR A 229 -17.45 3.76 -1.10
C THR A 229 -17.29 3.29 0.36
N GLY A 230 -17.20 1.98 0.56
CA GLY A 230 -16.99 1.34 1.85
C GLY A 230 -16.66 -0.15 1.70
N HIS A 231 -16.92 -0.92 2.74
CA HIS A 231 -16.77 -2.39 2.69
C HIS A 231 -17.89 -3.02 1.86
N PRO A 232 -17.62 -3.96 0.94
CA PRO A 232 -18.64 -4.55 0.08
C PRO A 232 -19.71 -5.36 0.84
N ASP A 233 -19.44 -5.76 2.06
CA ASP A 233 -20.47 -6.38 2.91
C ASP A 233 -21.55 -5.42 3.37
N ASN A 234 -21.21 -4.15 3.53
CA ASN A 234 -22.10 -3.13 4.07
C ASN A 234 -22.72 -2.24 3.00
N GLU A 235 -22.03 -2.09 1.86
CA GLU A 235 -22.41 -1.16 0.78
C GLU A 235 -22.97 -1.92 -0.44
N ASN A 236 -24.14 -1.47 -0.93
CA ASN A 236 -24.77 -2.00 -2.15
C ASN A 236 -25.58 -0.90 -2.85
N PRO A 237 -25.16 -0.38 -4.01
CA PRO A 237 -23.91 -0.68 -4.70
C PRO A 237 -22.70 -0.15 -3.93
N ASN A 238 -21.51 -0.71 -4.20
CA ASN A 238 -20.25 -0.21 -3.70
C ASN A 238 -19.43 0.27 -4.90
N TRP A 239 -19.25 1.57 -5.04
CA TRP A 239 -18.59 2.18 -6.18
C TRP A 239 -17.07 2.21 -6.00
N LEU A 240 -16.37 2.29 -7.13
CA LEU A 240 -14.92 2.41 -7.18
C LEU A 240 -14.53 3.80 -7.68
N TYR A 241 -13.54 4.41 -7.01
CA TYR A 241 -13.02 5.74 -7.29
C TYR A 241 -11.50 5.73 -7.43
N LEU A 242 -10.95 6.76 -8.07
CA LEU A 242 -9.52 7.05 -8.09
C LEU A 242 -9.28 8.55 -7.98
N ASN A 243 -8.33 8.89 -7.13
CA ASN A 243 -7.76 10.23 -7.03
C ASN A 243 -6.24 10.15 -6.89
N ARG A 244 -5.56 11.28 -6.96
CA ARG A 244 -4.12 11.36 -6.72
C ARG A 244 -3.76 12.59 -5.90
N VAL A 245 -2.70 12.48 -5.13
CA VAL A 245 -2.08 13.58 -4.40
C VAL A 245 -0.88 14.09 -5.19
N ASN A 246 -0.85 15.40 -5.41
CA ASN A 246 0.31 16.12 -5.89
C ASN A 246 1.17 16.50 -4.68
N ILE A 247 2.36 15.92 -4.54
CA ILE A 247 3.22 16.19 -3.38
C ILE A 247 3.82 17.60 -3.36
N LYS A 248 3.92 18.27 -4.54
CA LYS A 248 4.45 19.64 -4.61
C LYS A 248 3.47 20.68 -4.10
N THR A 249 2.18 20.47 -4.35
CA THR A 249 1.12 21.42 -3.97
C THR A 249 0.31 20.93 -2.77
N LEU A 250 0.45 19.66 -2.39
CA LEU A 250 -0.33 18.97 -1.34
C LEU A 250 -1.84 19.07 -1.60
N GLN A 251 -2.21 18.96 -2.88
CA GLN A 251 -3.58 19.01 -3.36
C GLN A 251 -4.05 17.67 -3.88
N LEU A 252 -5.34 17.44 -3.76
CA LEU A 252 -6.04 16.30 -4.36
C LEU A 252 -6.40 16.63 -5.80
N GLU A 253 -6.03 15.75 -6.72
CA GLU A 253 -6.32 15.85 -8.15
C GLU A 253 -7.09 14.63 -8.65
N ASP A 254 -7.80 14.78 -9.78
CA ASP A 254 -8.24 13.64 -10.58
C ASP A 254 -7.09 13.11 -11.45
N VAL A 255 -7.35 12.04 -12.23
CA VAL A 255 -6.32 11.41 -13.08
C VAL A 255 -5.82 12.33 -14.20
N GLN A 256 -6.57 13.34 -14.60
CA GLN A 256 -6.19 14.33 -15.61
C GLN A 256 -5.41 15.52 -15.03
N GLY A 257 -5.32 15.63 -13.70
CA GLY A 257 -4.62 16.72 -13.01
C GLY A 257 -5.49 17.90 -12.64
N LYS A 258 -6.81 17.78 -12.79
CA LYS A 258 -7.73 18.79 -12.28
C LYS A 258 -7.71 18.77 -10.75
N VAL A 259 -7.43 19.91 -10.14
CA VAL A 259 -7.46 20.06 -8.69
C VAL A 259 -8.92 19.96 -8.21
N LEU A 260 -9.15 19.08 -7.24
CA LEU A 260 -10.45 18.83 -6.64
C LEU A 260 -10.58 19.50 -5.28
N SER A 261 -9.51 19.53 -4.48
CA SER A 261 -9.46 20.19 -3.18
C SER A 261 -8.01 20.44 -2.73
N THR A 262 -7.86 21.34 -1.76
CA THR A 262 -6.64 21.46 -0.95
C THR A 262 -6.81 20.55 0.26
N ILE A 263 -5.91 19.58 0.44
CA ILE A 263 -6.06 18.51 1.46
C ILE A 263 -6.14 19.11 2.89
N ALA A 264 -5.35 20.17 3.15
CA ALA A 264 -5.33 20.81 4.46
C ALA A 264 -6.63 21.58 4.79
N ASP A 265 -7.41 22.00 3.80
CA ASP A 265 -8.67 22.72 3.99
C ASP A 265 -9.85 21.81 4.35
N GLY A 266 -9.66 20.52 4.23
CA GLY A 266 -10.63 19.48 4.57
C GLY A 266 -10.80 18.42 3.49
N PRO A 267 -11.50 17.34 3.84
CA PRO A 267 -11.64 16.19 2.94
C PRO A 267 -12.54 16.49 1.74
N PHE A 268 -12.15 16.02 0.57
CA PHE A 268 -13.00 16.03 -0.61
C PHE A 268 -14.19 15.07 -0.40
N LYS A 269 -15.40 15.57 -0.59
CA LYS A 269 -16.62 14.79 -0.37
C LYS A 269 -16.92 13.91 -1.58
N VAL A 270 -17.00 12.61 -1.36
CA VAL A 270 -17.39 11.62 -2.37
C VAL A 270 -18.79 11.10 -2.10
N ASN A 271 -19.52 10.83 -3.17
CA ASN A 271 -20.90 10.35 -3.10
C ASN A 271 -21.13 9.28 -4.18
N ARG A 272 -22.25 8.52 -4.08
CA ARG A 272 -22.69 7.51 -5.03
C ARG A 272 -24.05 7.86 -5.65
N THR A 273 -24.16 9.06 -6.18
CA THR A 273 -25.32 9.51 -6.93
C THR A 273 -24.99 9.66 -8.41
N GLU A 274 -25.96 9.48 -9.28
CA GLU A 274 -25.77 9.69 -10.73
C GLU A 274 -25.25 11.09 -11.02
N GLN A 275 -25.72 12.10 -10.27
CA GLN A 275 -25.23 13.47 -10.42
C GLN A 275 -23.74 13.58 -10.08
N TYR A 276 -23.25 12.86 -9.03
CA TYR A 276 -21.83 12.85 -8.69
C TYR A 276 -21.00 12.22 -9.83
N ALA A 277 -21.48 11.14 -10.44
CA ALA A 277 -20.79 10.53 -11.58
C ALA A 277 -20.74 11.46 -12.80
N VAL A 278 -21.77 12.31 -13.00
CA VAL A 278 -21.77 13.35 -14.04
C VAL A 278 -20.79 14.48 -13.70
N ASP A 279 -20.74 14.93 -12.45
CA ASP A 279 -19.88 16.03 -12.01
C ASP A 279 -18.38 15.63 -11.97
N TYR A 280 -18.10 14.35 -11.70
CA TYR A 280 -16.74 13.81 -11.53
C TYR A 280 -16.50 12.52 -12.34
N PRO A 281 -16.73 12.53 -13.65
CA PRO A 281 -16.71 11.31 -14.47
C PRO A 281 -15.35 10.65 -14.55
N VAL A 282 -14.29 11.41 -14.28
CA VAL A 282 -12.90 10.90 -14.30
C VAL A 282 -12.51 10.28 -12.95
N ALA A 283 -13.06 10.79 -11.84
CA ALA A 283 -12.79 10.28 -10.50
C ALA A 283 -13.61 9.01 -10.19
N VAL A 284 -14.76 8.83 -10.82
CA VAL A 284 -15.57 7.60 -10.71
C VAL A 284 -15.05 6.57 -11.71
N VAL A 285 -14.54 5.46 -11.22
CA VAL A 285 -13.94 4.38 -12.02
C VAL A 285 -15.01 3.37 -12.44
N ASP A 286 -15.82 2.94 -11.47
CA ASP A 286 -16.94 2.02 -11.70
C ASP A 286 -18.12 2.38 -10.79
N HIS A 287 -19.33 2.34 -11.37
CA HIS A 287 -20.58 2.58 -10.66
C HIS A 287 -21.70 1.68 -11.19
N THR A 288 -21.35 0.46 -11.57
CA THR A 288 -22.30 -0.52 -12.11
C THR A 288 -23.45 -0.77 -11.12
N PRO A 289 -24.71 -0.57 -11.52
CA PRO A 289 -25.87 -0.79 -10.65
C PRO A 289 -25.92 -2.22 -10.09
N GLY A 290 -26.19 -2.35 -8.79
CA GLY A 290 -26.31 -3.64 -8.13
C GLY A 290 -25.01 -4.43 -7.95
N VAL A 291 -23.87 -3.84 -8.30
CA VAL A 291 -22.54 -4.42 -8.10
C VAL A 291 -21.88 -3.82 -6.87
N ARG A 292 -21.12 -4.64 -6.18
CA ARG A 292 -20.28 -4.24 -5.04
C ARG A 292 -18.83 -4.38 -5.46
N ASP A 293 -18.19 -3.28 -5.84
CA ASP A 293 -16.80 -3.28 -6.21
C ASP A 293 -15.91 -3.47 -4.98
N TRP A 294 -14.84 -4.25 -5.15
CA TRP A 294 -13.82 -4.41 -4.13
C TRP A 294 -12.43 -4.21 -4.73
N VAL A 295 -11.73 -3.22 -4.26
CA VAL A 295 -10.40 -2.91 -4.78
C VAL A 295 -9.39 -3.96 -4.35
N TRP A 296 -8.53 -4.35 -5.31
CA TRP A 296 -7.43 -5.28 -5.05
C TRP A 296 -6.08 -4.56 -5.10
N GLN A 297 -5.80 -3.84 -6.19
CA GLN A 297 -4.55 -3.09 -6.33
C GLN A 297 -4.67 -2.02 -7.41
N VAL A 298 -3.77 -1.03 -7.35
CA VAL A 298 -3.55 -0.02 -8.38
C VAL A 298 -2.06 0.03 -8.74
N ALA A 299 -1.78 0.24 -10.02
CA ALA A 299 -0.46 0.47 -10.59
C ALA A 299 -0.58 1.40 -11.79
N THR A 300 0.52 1.64 -12.52
CA THR A 300 0.49 2.35 -13.79
C THR A 300 1.06 1.48 -14.92
N ASP A 301 0.59 1.76 -16.14
CA ASP A 301 1.24 1.28 -17.35
C ASP A 301 2.53 2.06 -17.64
N LYS A 302 3.18 1.75 -18.77
CA LYS A 302 4.43 2.43 -19.20
C LYS A 302 4.23 3.90 -19.55
N GLN A 303 3.00 4.33 -19.83
CA GLN A 303 2.63 5.72 -20.11
C GLN A 303 2.28 6.50 -18.83
N GLY A 304 2.21 5.81 -17.68
CA GLY A 304 1.81 6.38 -16.39
C GLY A 304 0.29 6.41 -16.19
N HIS A 305 -0.47 5.73 -17.04
CA HIS A 305 -1.91 5.62 -16.86
C HIS A 305 -2.26 4.58 -15.78
N PRO A 306 -3.22 4.88 -14.89
CA PRO A 306 -3.64 3.93 -13.88
C PRO A 306 -4.23 2.65 -14.46
N VAL A 307 -3.83 1.53 -13.84
CA VAL A 307 -4.43 0.21 -14.03
C VAL A 307 -4.87 -0.29 -12.67
N ILE A 308 -6.14 -0.69 -12.56
CA ILE A 308 -6.73 -1.14 -11.29
C ILE A 308 -7.18 -2.59 -11.44
N ALA A 309 -6.70 -3.45 -10.54
CA ALA A 309 -7.26 -4.78 -10.33
C ALA A 309 -8.37 -4.70 -9.29
N MET A 310 -9.51 -5.32 -9.58
CA MET A 310 -10.70 -5.25 -8.75
C MET A 310 -11.50 -6.54 -8.79
N VAL A 311 -12.41 -6.68 -7.85
CA VAL A 311 -13.41 -7.76 -7.83
C VAL A 311 -14.79 -7.12 -7.93
N LYS A 312 -15.61 -7.59 -8.86
CA LYS A 312 -17.03 -7.27 -8.92
C LYS A 312 -17.83 -8.36 -8.22
N ILE A 313 -18.50 -7.97 -7.15
CA ILE A 313 -19.31 -8.86 -6.32
C ILE A 313 -20.77 -8.60 -6.64
N SER A 314 -21.54 -9.67 -6.94
CA SER A 314 -22.99 -9.54 -7.17
C SER A 314 -23.70 -9.00 -5.93
N GLY A 315 -24.85 -8.35 -6.13
CA GLY A 315 -25.63 -7.77 -5.05
C GLY A 315 -26.03 -8.76 -3.95
N ASP A 316 -26.21 -10.05 -4.31
CA ASP A 316 -26.47 -11.16 -3.39
C ASP A 316 -25.20 -11.82 -2.81
N LYS A 317 -24.03 -11.30 -3.14
CA LYS A 317 -22.68 -11.75 -2.72
C LYS A 317 -22.29 -13.18 -3.16
N LYS A 318 -23.02 -13.81 -4.07
CA LYS A 318 -22.76 -15.20 -4.47
C LYS A 318 -21.72 -15.33 -5.56
N LYS A 319 -21.55 -14.29 -6.37
CA LYS A 319 -20.64 -14.28 -7.51
C LYS A 319 -19.54 -13.24 -7.29
N HIS A 320 -18.30 -13.64 -7.45
CA HIS A 320 -17.11 -12.83 -7.34
C HIS A 320 -16.29 -12.99 -8.62
N ASP A 321 -16.25 -11.98 -9.44
CA ASP A 321 -15.51 -11.98 -10.71
C ASP A 321 -14.33 -11.02 -10.60
N TYR A 322 -13.14 -11.46 -10.99
CA TYR A 322 -11.95 -10.63 -11.07
C TYR A 322 -11.95 -9.85 -12.37
N TYR A 323 -11.71 -8.55 -12.26
CA TYR A 323 -11.60 -7.63 -13.37
C TYR A 323 -10.33 -6.80 -13.25
N TYR A 324 -9.94 -6.19 -14.34
CA TYR A 324 -9.10 -5.01 -14.33
C TYR A 324 -9.76 -3.91 -15.17
N THR A 325 -9.44 -2.68 -14.82
CA THR A 325 -9.80 -1.50 -15.62
C THR A 325 -8.57 -0.61 -15.73
N TYR A 326 -8.50 0.21 -16.74
CA TYR A 326 -7.40 1.14 -16.94
C TYR A 326 -7.90 2.46 -17.51
N TRP A 327 -7.15 3.49 -17.27
CA TRP A 327 -7.36 4.81 -17.87
C TRP A 327 -6.57 4.88 -19.19
N ASP A 328 -7.25 5.10 -20.33
CA ASP A 328 -6.61 5.16 -21.65
C ASP A 328 -6.11 6.57 -22.04
N GLY A 329 -6.21 7.54 -21.12
CA GLY A 329 -5.95 8.96 -21.35
C GLY A 329 -7.22 9.80 -21.55
N GLN A 330 -8.38 9.16 -21.76
CA GLN A 330 -9.66 9.83 -22.01
C GLN A 330 -10.79 9.22 -21.16
N ALA A 331 -10.81 7.92 -21.01
CA ALA A 331 -11.88 7.18 -20.33
C ALA A 331 -11.34 5.96 -19.57
N TRP A 332 -12.16 5.50 -18.64
CA TRP A 332 -11.96 4.21 -17.98
C TRP A 332 -12.46 3.10 -18.86
#